data_012c0de7be59a8b26ce6f6b1c80976cd
#
_entry.id   012c0de7be59a8b26ce6f6b1c80976cd
#
_cell.length_a   1.000
_cell.length_b   1.000
_cell.length_c   1.000
_cell.angle_alpha   90.00
_cell.angle_beta   90.00
_cell.angle_gamma   90.00
#
_symmetry.space_group_name_H-M   'P 1'
#
loop_
_entity.id
_entity.type
_entity.pdbx_description
1 polymer ?
#
loop_
_entity_poly.entity_id
_entity_poly.type
_entity_poly.pdbx_seq_one_letter_code
_entity_poly.pdbx_strand_id
1 'polypeptide(L)'
;MLTPERSVHTVASVVGPRRGAAVVAEIPDHGAEGSMPTSRAASAVSQISQAYPDRVEVRGRDLAGDLMGRLSFSEYFHLLLTGREPTDDQRFFLDVLLVAIAEHGMMPTNVAARMTLAADPGSLQGAVAAGILGCGPVLLGTAEPCARLLAEAQERVASGEEPASVARDLAGAIRAAGGRAPGFGHPVHRPLDPRAERILELADARGVSGPHVLLARRFRDAVAETWGRPLPMNVSMPIAAVMLDLGFPSSAVKAIPLLARTAGLLAHLVEEQQRPIGFLMAGTAEGAVTYERGAEDEA
;
A
#
# COMPACT_ATOMS: atom_id res chain seq x y z
N MET A 1 -51.98 -38.76 -1.49
CA MET A 1 -51.60 -39.64 -0.40
C MET A 1 -50.16 -40.03 -0.58
N LEU A 2 -49.36 -39.96 0.44
CA LEU A 2 -47.95 -40.25 0.61
C LEU A 2 -47.04 -39.02 0.55
N THR A 3 -46.76 -38.49 1.72
CA THR A 3 -45.67 -37.59 2.08
C THR A 3 -44.36 -38.38 2.20
N PRO A 4 -43.19 -37.84 1.79
CA PRO A 4 -41.90 -38.36 2.22
C PRO A 4 -41.38 -37.57 3.43
N GLU A 5 -41.00 -38.32 4.44
CA GLU A 5 -40.32 -37.90 5.66
C GLU A 5 -38.93 -37.33 5.37
N ARG A 6 -38.60 -36.22 6.05
CA ARG A 6 -37.23 -35.66 6.09
C ARG A 6 -36.44 -36.37 7.18
N SER A 7 -35.42 -37.08 6.80
CA SER A 7 -34.44 -37.68 7.71
C SER A 7 -33.48 -36.59 8.19
N VAL A 8 -33.47 -36.35 9.50
CA VAL A 8 -32.54 -35.46 10.19
C VAL A 8 -31.35 -36.31 10.63
N HIS A 9 -30.17 -36.08 10.03
CA HIS A 9 -28.92 -36.69 10.52
C HIS A 9 -28.38 -35.84 11.64
N THR A 10 -28.47 -36.37 12.85
CA THR A 10 -27.82 -35.88 14.06
C THR A 10 -26.33 -36.28 13.99
N VAL A 11 -25.43 -35.32 13.95
CA VAL A 11 -24.00 -35.57 14.11
C VAL A 11 -23.69 -35.54 15.60
N ALA A 12 -23.40 -36.70 16.18
CA ALA A 12 -22.97 -36.83 17.55
C ALA A 12 -21.48 -36.35 17.70
N SER A 13 -21.25 -35.41 18.60
CA SER A 13 -19.94 -34.99 19.02
C SER A 13 -19.36 -36.03 20.00
N VAL A 14 -18.22 -36.63 19.65
CA VAL A 14 -17.39 -37.40 20.56
C VAL A 14 -16.20 -36.55 20.96
N VAL A 15 -16.22 -36.02 22.17
CA VAL A 15 -15.06 -35.41 22.83
C VAL A 15 -14.43 -36.47 23.73
N GLY A 16 -13.22 -36.91 23.39
CA GLY A 16 -12.38 -37.72 24.24
C GLY A 16 -11.03 -37.05 24.45
N PRO A 17 -10.44 -37.05 25.66
CA PRO A 17 -9.21 -36.35 25.94
C PRO A 17 -8.00 -37.17 25.48
N ARG A 18 -7.18 -36.64 24.56
CA ARG A 18 -5.83 -37.19 24.32
C ARG A 18 -4.79 -36.11 24.59
N ARG A 19 -4.00 -36.40 25.64
CA ARG A 19 -2.66 -35.80 25.78
C ARG A 19 -1.80 -36.33 24.63
N GLY A 20 -1.29 -35.42 23.80
CA GLY A 20 -0.36 -35.73 22.74
C GLY A 20 0.67 -34.61 22.66
N ALA A 21 1.94 -35.01 22.87
CA ALA A 21 3.11 -34.15 22.75
C ALA A 21 3.15 -33.45 21.37
N ALA A 22 3.45 -32.17 21.36
CA ALA A 22 3.74 -31.42 20.15
C ALA A 22 5.02 -31.99 19.52
N VAL A 23 4.88 -32.55 18.32
CA VAL A 23 6.02 -32.89 17.46
C VAL A 23 6.44 -31.60 16.80
N VAL A 24 7.56 -31.04 17.25
CA VAL A 24 8.23 -29.94 16.56
C VAL A 24 8.93 -30.57 15.34
N ALA A 25 8.43 -30.27 14.14
CA ALA A 25 9.14 -30.66 12.94
C ALA A 25 10.41 -29.80 12.81
N GLU A 26 11.56 -30.45 12.76
CA GLU A 26 12.83 -29.79 12.45
C GLU A 26 12.82 -29.32 11.01
N ILE A 27 13.02 -28.00 10.83
CA ILE A 27 13.25 -27.37 9.51
C ILE A 27 14.73 -27.58 9.17
N PRO A 28 15.09 -28.12 7.99
CA PRO A 28 16.48 -28.30 7.64
C PRO A 28 17.19 -26.95 7.48
N ASP A 29 18.36 -26.84 8.08
CA ASP A 29 19.30 -25.73 7.99
C ASP A 29 19.84 -25.61 6.55
N HIS A 30 19.43 -24.56 5.83
CA HIS A 30 20.10 -24.12 4.62
C HIS A 30 21.05 -22.98 4.98
N GLY A 31 22.31 -23.33 5.20
CA GLY A 31 23.38 -22.38 5.44
C GLY A 31 23.47 -21.30 4.36
N ALA A 32 23.27 -20.06 4.77
CA ALA A 32 23.76 -18.86 4.11
C ALA A 32 24.23 -17.92 5.20
N GLU A 33 25.52 -17.64 5.20
CA GLU A 33 26.20 -16.71 6.11
C GLU A 33 25.65 -15.29 5.95
N GLY A 34 24.89 -14.88 6.93
CA GLY A 34 24.39 -13.55 7.16
C GLY A 34 23.84 -13.56 8.58
N SER A 35 24.72 -13.49 9.61
CA SER A 35 24.30 -13.52 11.00
C SER A 35 23.41 -12.31 11.31
N MET A 36 22.12 -12.55 11.37
CA MET A 36 21.23 -11.66 12.12
C MET A 36 21.62 -11.77 13.61
N PRO A 37 21.73 -10.66 14.33
CA PRO A 37 22.05 -10.71 15.75
C PRO A 37 20.91 -11.48 16.45
N THR A 38 21.23 -12.64 17.02
CA THR A 38 20.36 -13.36 17.92
C THR A 38 20.27 -12.53 19.20
N SER A 39 19.38 -11.55 19.25
CA SER A 39 18.99 -10.95 20.50
C SER A 39 18.31 -12.06 21.32
N ARG A 40 18.83 -12.30 22.53
CA ARG A 40 18.21 -13.08 23.61
C ARG A 40 16.68 -12.87 23.50
N ALA A 41 15.91 -13.94 23.43
CA ALA A 41 14.47 -13.92 23.22
C ALA A 41 13.81 -12.94 24.19
N ALA A 42 13.61 -11.71 23.72
CA ALA A 42 12.64 -10.81 24.30
C ALA A 42 11.31 -11.54 24.19
N SER A 43 10.54 -11.60 25.28
CA SER A 43 9.19 -12.16 25.26
C SER A 43 8.47 -11.62 24.03
N ALA A 44 7.90 -12.49 23.19
CA ALA A 44 7.14 -12.08 22.02
C ALA A 44 5.98 -11.21 22.47
N VAL A 45 6.01 -9.90 22.14
CA VAL A 45 5.05 -8.90 22.59
C VAL A 45 4.41 -8.25 21.37
N SER A 46 3.09 -8.17 21.37
CA SER A 46 2.32 -7.34 20.44
C SER A 46 1.62 -6.22 21.23
N GLN A 47 1.65 -5.01 20.68
CA GLN A 47 0.94 -3.84 21.24
C GLN A 47 -0.32 -3.48 20.43
N ILE A 48 -0.70 -4.28 19.44
CA ILE A 48 -1.81 -3.95 18.55
C ILE A 48 -3.14 -4.35 19.17
N SER A 49 -3.32 -5.63 19.47
CA SER A 49 -4.59 -6.14 20.01
C SER A 49 -4.43 -7.45 20.74
N GLN A 50 -5.39 -7.71 21.65
CA GLN A 50 -5.55 -8.96 22.35
C GLN A 50 -7.05 -9.32 22.44
N ALA A 51 -7.41 -10.55 22.08
CA ALA A 51 -8.75 -11.07 22.27
C ALA A 51 -8.84 -11.81 23.62
N TYR A 52 -9.90 -11.54 24.36
CA TYR A 52 -10.29 -12.21 25.60
C TYR A 52 -11.66 -12.87 25.41
N PRO A 53 -12.09 -13.78 26.29
CA PRO A 53 -13.40 -14.42 26.15
C PRO A 53 -14.60 -13.47 26.15
N ASP A 54 -14.47 -12.32 26.79
CA ASP A 54 -15.52 -11.33 27.04
C ASP A 54 -15.30 -9.99 26.34
N ARG A 55 -14.10 -9.73 25.80
CA ARG A 55 -13.77 -8.46 25.14
C ARG A 55 -12.62 -8.59 24.16
N VAL A 56 -12.44 -7.58 23.32
CA VAL A 56 -11.25 -7.40 22.50
C VAL A 56 -10.63 -6.05 22.85
N GLU A 57 -9.36 -6.07 23.23
CA GLU A 57 -8.59 -4.84 23.45
C GLU A 57 -7.76 -4.50 22.20
N VAL A 58 -7.79 -3.25 21.77
CA VAL A 58 -7.01 -2.71 20.66
C VAL A 58 -6.30 -1.45 21.12
N ARG A 59 -4.96 -1.48 21.07
CA ARG A 59 -4.12 -0.38 21.57
C ARG A 59 -4.47 0.02 23.01
N GLY A 60 -4.82 -0.97 23.87
CA GLY A 60 -5.17 -0.77 25.28
C GLY A 60 -6.59 -0.23 25.52
N ARG A 61 -7.47 -0.25 24.53
CA ARG A 61 -8.86 0.23 24.60
C ARG A 61 -9.83 -0.88 24.29
N ASP A 62 -11.00 -0.88 24.91
CA ASP A 62 -12.07 -1.85 24.58
C ASP A 62 -12.62 -1.55 23.17
N LEU A 63 -12.58 -2.56 22.29
CA LEU A 63 -13.05 -2.41 20.91
C LEU A 63 -14.54 -2.06 20.86
N ALA A 64 -15.37 -2.76 21.61
CA ALA A 64 -16.82 -2.60 21.58
C ALA A 64 -17.28 -1.35 22.36
N GLY A 65 -16.72 -1.13 23.55
CA GLY A 65 -17.14 -0.06 24.45
C GLY A 65 -16.54 1.31 24.09
N ASP A 66 -15.28 1.35 23.61
CA ASP A 66 -14.54 2.59 23.44
C ASP A 66 -14.32 3.01 21.99
N LEU A 67 -14.30 2.08 21.04
CA LEU A 67 -13.90 2.37 19.67
C LEU A 67 -15.06 2.29 18.67
N MET A 68 -15.84 1.22 18.72
CA MET A 68 -16.99 1.03 17.80
C MET A 68 -18.03 2.12 18.00
N GLY A 69 -18.44 2.75 16.89
CA GLY A 69 -19.42 3.83 16.90
C GLY A 69 -18.89 5.20 17.37
N ARG A 70 -17.60 5.28 17.79
CA ARG A 70 -16.94 6.54 18.18
C ARG A 70 -15.90 7.00 17.17
N LEU A 71 -15.13 6.05 16.62
CA LEU A 71 -14.13 6.34 15.59
C LEU A 71 -14.66 6.00 14.21
N SER A 72 -14.33 6.83 13.22
CA SER A 72 -14.43 6.48 11.82
C SER A 72 -13.36 5.43 11.47
N PHE A 73 -13.50 4.77 10.31
CA PHE A 73 -12.50 3.77 9.90
C PHE A 73 -11.11 4.38 9.68
N SER A 74 -11.01 5.58 9.13
CA SER A 74 -9.72 6.27 8.95
C SER A 74 -9.06 6.65 10.28
N GLU A 75 -9.84 7.11 11.27
CA GLU A 75 -9.33 7.36 12.63
C GLU A 75 -8.84 6.06 13.29
N TYR A 76 -9.61 4.99 13.16
CA TYR A 76 -9.22 3.68 13.66
C TYR A 76 -7.96 3.14 12.97
N PHE A 77 -7.86 3.30 11.65
CA PHE A 77 -6.65 2.93 10.89
C PHE A 77 -5.41 3.70 11.38
N HIS A 78 -5.55 5.01 11.63
CA HIS A 78 -4.49 5.82 12.21
C HIS A 78 -4.09 5.30 13.60
N LEU A 79 -5.06 5.02 14.46
CA LEU A 79 -4.84 4.45 15.79
C LEU A 79 -4.10 3.10 15.71
N LEU A 80 -4.49 2.21 14.80
CA LEU A 80 -3.82 0.92 14.60
C LEU A 80 -2.34 1.08 14.25
N LEU A 81 -2.01 2.02 13.37
CA LEU A 81 -0.63 2.23 12.88
C LEU A 81 0.24 2.97 13.90
N THR A 82 -0.31 3.98 14.56
CA THR A 82 0.47 4.92 15.39
C THR A 82 0.32 4.71 16.89
N GLY A 83 -0.71 4.00 17.32
CA GLY A 83 -1.09 3.87 18.74
C GLY A 83 -1.77 5.10 19.32
N ARG A 84 -2.10 6.11 18.50
CA ARG A 84 -2.74 7.37 18.92
C ARG A 84 -3.91 7.71 18.02
N GLU A 85 -4.92 8.38 18.56
CA GLU A 85 -5.97 8.99 17.74
C GLU A 85 -5.39 10.12 16.88
N PRO A 86 -5.90 10.31 15.66
CA PRO A 86 -5.46 11.40 14.79
C PRO A 86 -5.99 12.75 15.30
N THR A 87 -5.27 13.82 14.97
CA THR A 87 -5.82 15.18 14.97
C THR A 87 -6.83 15.34 13.83
N ASP A 88 -7.62 16.42 13.84
CA ASP A 88 -8.55 16.73 12.75
C ASP A 88 -7.86 16.82 11.38
N ASP A 89 -6.65 17.42 11.34
CA ASP A 89 -5.89 17.52 10.08
C ASP A 89 -5.33 16.17 9.65
N GLN A 90 -4.82 15.35 10.56
CA GLN A 90 -4.36 13.99 10.24
C GLN A 90 -5.50 13.14 9.69
N ARG A 91 -6.69 13.19 10.30
CA ARG A 91 -7.88 12.50 9.82
C ARG A 91 -8.30 13.01 8.45
N PHE A 92 -8.41 14.34 8.28
CA PHE A 92 -8.81 14.94 7.01
C PHE A 92 -7.90 14.53 5.86
N PHE A 93 -6.58 14.64 6.06
CA PHE A 93 -5.64 14.27 5.00
C PHE A 93 -5.60 12.77 4.76
N LEU A 94 -5.75 11.95 5.78
CA LEU A 94 -5.85 10.50 5.58
C LEU A 94 -7.03 10.16 4.66
N ASP A 95 -8.21 10.76 4.88
CA ASP A 95 -9.38 10.58 4.01
C ASP A 95 -9.13 11.10 2.58
N VAL A 96 -8.56 12.30 2.44
CA VAL A 96 -8.19 12.88 1.13
C VAL A 96 -7.25 11.96 0.36
N LEU A 97 -6.22 11.43 1.02
CA LEU A 97 -5.21 10.58 0.39
C LEU A 97 -5.76 9.21 0.02
N LEU A 98 -6.57 8.61 0.87
CA LEU A 98 -7.26 7.35 0.58
C LEU A 98 -8.16 7.49 -0.65
N VAL A 99 -8.96 8.56 -0.73
CA VAL A 99 -9.81 8.85 -1.90
C VAL A 99 -8.97 9.10 -3.16
N ALA A 100 -7.88 9.87 -3.07
CA ALA A 100 -7.07 10.25 -4.21
C ALA A 100 -6.39 9.07 -4.93
N ILE A 101 -6.13 7.95 -4.21
CA ILE A 101 -5.33 6.85 -4.75
C ILE A 101 -6.08 5.50 -4.81
N ALA A 102 -7.31 5.43 -4.28
CA ALA A 102 -8.09 4.20 -4.29
C ALA A 102 -8.29 3.65 -5.71
N GLU A 103 -8.61 4.53 -6.68
CA GLU A 103 -8.96 4.14 -8.04
C GLU A 103 -8.20 4.94 -9.09
N HIS A 104 -7.87 4.29 -10.20
CA HIS A 104 -7.19 4.91 -11.35
C HIS A 104 -7.43 4.14 -12.67
N GLY A 105 -8.59 3.54 -12.87
CA GLY A 105 -8.95 2.79 -14.07
C GLY A 105 -8.21 1.45 -14.20
N MET A 106 -8.06 0.95 -15.43
CA MET A 106 -7.47 -0.37 -15.72
C MET A 106 -5.95 -0.37 -15.58
N MET A 107 -5.48 -0.14 -14.36
CA MET A 107 -4.06 -0.27 -14.02
C MET A 107 -3.66 -1.74 -13.95
N PRO A 108 -2.37 -2.09 -14.09
CA PRO A 108 -1.90 -3.47 -14.02
C PRO A 108 -2.40 -4.25 -12.80
N THR A 109 -2.53 -3.59 -11.64
CA THR A 109 -3.08 -4.18 -10.41
C THR A 109 -4.55 -4.60 -10.56
N ASN A 110 -5.36 -3.75 -11.21
CA ASN A 110 -6.78 -4.01 -11.43
C ASN A 110 -6.99 -5.08 -12.50
N VAL A 111 -6.17 -5.06 -13.55
CA VAL A 111 -6.16 -6.10 -14.60
C VAL A 111 -5.80 -7.45 -14.00
N ALA A 112 -4.71 -7.54 -13.23
CA ALA A 112 -4.29 -8.77 -12.57
C ALA A 112 -5.39 -9.34 -11.66
N ALA A 113 -6.02 -8.49 -10.85
CA ALA A 113 -7.10 -8.90 -9.97
C ALA A 113 -8.32 -9.44 -10.72
N ARG A 114 -8.80 -8.71 -11.76
CA ARG A 114 -9.95 -9.14 -12.57
C ARG A 114 -9.69 -10.45 -13.31
N MET A 115 -8.51 -10.58 -13.93
CA MET A 115 -8.14 -11.82 -14.63
C MET A 115 -8.02 -13.01 -13.67
N THR A 116 -7.51 -12.78 -12.44
CA THR A 116 -7.44 -13.83 -11.42
C THR A 116 -8.84 -14.27 -10.97
N LEU A 117 -9.77 -13.32 -10.75
CA LEU A 117 -11.15 -13.67 -10.39
C LEU A 117 -11.87 -14.39 -11.53
N ALA A 118 -11.64 -13.99 -12.78
CA ALA A 118 -12.21 -14.67 -13.94
C ALA A 118 -11.75 -16.13 -14.04
N ALA A 119 -10.50 -16.42 -13.66
CA ALA A 119 -9.94 -17.77 -13.65
C ALA A 119 -10.38 -18.61 -12.44
N ASP A 120 -10.60 -17.97 -11.27
CA ASP A 120 -11.09 -18.61 -10.04
C ASP A 120 -12.19 -17.74 -9.38
N PRO A 121 -13.47 -17.86 -9.85
CA PRO A 121 -14.57 -17.02 -9.37
C PRO A 121 -14.89 -17.20 -7.87
N GLY A 122 -14.45 -18.29 -7.25
CA GLY A 122 -14.64 -18.57 -5.83
C GLY A 122 -13.63 -17.89 -4.91
N SER A 123 -12.52 -17.34 -5.45
CA SER A 123 -11.40 -16.83 -4.66
C SER A 123 -11.29 -15.32 -4.71
N LEU A 124 -12.23 -14.60 -4.10
CA LEU A 124 -12.19 -13.14 -4.02
C LEU A 124 -10.91 -12.65 -3.34
N GLN A 125 -10.49 -13.29 -2.25
CA GLN A 125 -9.26 -12.97 -1.52
C GLN A 125 -8.01 -13.21 -2.36
N GLY A 126 -7.98 -14.27 -3.18
CA GLY A 126 -6.88 -14.56 -4.11
C GLY A 126 -6.76 -13.48 -5.18
N ALA A 127 -7.89 -13.03 -5.72
CA ALA A 127 -7.92 -11.94 -6.69
C ALA A 127 -7.45 -10.60 -6.10
N VAL A 128 -7.86 -10.26 -4.87
CA VAL A 128 -7.33 -9.08 -4.16
C VAL A 128 -5.82 -9.19 -3.95
N ALA A 129 -5.36 -10.36 -3.49
CA ALA A 129 -3.92 -10.59 -3.27
C ALA A 129 -3.11 -10.42 -4.57
N ALA A 130 -3.59 -10.96 -5.69
CA ALA A 130 -2.96 -10.80 -6.99
C ALA A 130 -2.80 -9.31 -7.39
N GLY A 131 -3.84 -8.51 -7.16
CA GLY A 131 -3.78 -7.06 -7.40
C GLY A 131 -2.79 -6.35 -6.47
N ILE A 132 -2.78 -6.67 -5.18
CA ILE A 132 -1.89 -6.06 -4.18
C ILE A 132 -0.42 -6.45 -4.43
N LEU A 133 -0.11 -7.66 -4.86
CA LEU A 133 1.25 -8.07 -5.24
C LEU A 133 1.85 -7.20 -6.36
N GLY A 134 1.01 -6.60 -7.21
CA GLY A 134 1.43 -5.62 -8.21
C GLY A 134 1.75 -4.22 -7.66
N CYS A 135 1.55 -3.95 -6.35
CA CYS A 135 1.85 -2.67 -5.72
C CYS A 135 3.33 -2.57 -5.34
N GLY A 136 4.19 -2.44 -6.34
CA GLY A 136 5.65 -2.37 -6.21
C GLY A 136 6.22 -0.95 -6.34
N PRO A 137 7.56 -0.83 -6.41
CA PRO A 137 8.24 0.48 -6.44
C PRO A 137 7.98 1.29 -7.72
N VAL A 138 7.41 0.68 -8.75
CA VAL A 138 7.03 1.36 -10.00
C VAL A 138 5.58 1.84 -9.95
N LEU A 139 4.71 1.12 -9.25
CA LEU A 139 3.29 1.40 -9.17
C LEU A 139 2.82 1.33 -7.72
N LEU A 140 2.16 2.38 -7.22
CA LEU A 140 1.58 2.50 -5.88
C LEU A 140 2.56 2.47 -4.70
N GLY A 141 3.65 1.70 -4.77
CA GLY A 141 4.68 1.63 -3.73
C GLY A 141 5.66 2.80 -3.73
N THR A 142 5.52 3.76 -4.65
CA THR A 142 6.43 4.92 -4.79
C THR A 142 6.31 5.93 -3.64
N ALA A 143 5.25 5.90 -2.84
CA ALA A 143 5.10 6.78 -1.68
C ALA A 143 6.17 6.53 -0.60
N GLU A 144 6.59 5.28 -0.42
CA GLU A 144 7.66 4.94 0.53
C GLU A 144 9.05 5.50 0.13
N PRO A 145 9.55 5.32 -1.12
CA PRO A 145 10.76 6.02 -1.55
C PRO A 145 10.65 7.55 -1.49
N CYS A 146 9.47 8.14 -1.75
CA CYS A 146 9.27 9.57 -1.56
C CYS A 146 9.44 9.97 -0.09
N ALA A 147 8.87 9.20 0.83
CA ALA A 147 8.98 9.48 2.26
C ALA A 147 10.42 9.38 2.74
N ARG A 148 11.19 8.37 2.29
CA ARG A 148 12.62 8.26 2.61
C ARG A 148 13.42 9.42 2.05
N LEU A 149 13.20 9.79 0.78
CA LEU A 149 13.88 10.91 0.14
C LEU A 149 13.63 12.24 0.87
N LEU A 150 12.37 12.50 1.25
CA LEU A 150 12.00 13.72 1.98
C LEU A 150 12.55 13.73 3.40
N ALA A 151 12.55 12.59 4.10
CA ALA A 151 13.12 12.48 5.44
C ALA A 151 14.65 12.74 5.41
N GLU A 152 15.38 12.11 4.48
CA GLU A 152 16.80 12.34 4.26
C GLU A 152 17.09 13.82 3.94
N ALA A 153 16.32 14.42 3.03
CA ALA A 153 16.45 15.81 2.68
C ALA A 153 16.23 16.73 3.90
N GLN A 154 15.20 16.43 4.72
CA GLN A 154 14.90 17.21 5.91
C GLN A 154 15.99 17.10 6.98
N GLU A 155 16.61 15.95 7.16
CA GLU A 155 17.76 15.79 8.07
C GLU A 155 18.94 16.67 7.65
N ARG A 156 19.24 16.74 6.36
CA ARG A 156 20.30 17.61 5.81
C ARG A 156 19.96 19.09 6.00
N VAL A 157 18.71 19.50 5.74
CA VAL A 157 18.25 20.88 5.95
C VAL A 157 18.31 21.24 7.44
N ALA A 158 17.91 20.33 8.33
CA ALA A 158 17.98 20.54 9.77
C ALA A 158 19.43 20.68 10.28
N SER A 159 20.43 20.12 9.56
CA SER A 159 21.85 20.31 9.85
C SER A 159 22.42 21.62 9.29
N GLY A 160 21.62 22.44 8.62
CA GLY A 160 21.98 23.78 8.15
C GLY A 160 22.24 23.88 6.64
N GLU A 161 22.00 22.84 5.85
CA GLU A 161 22.12 22.91 4.40
C GLU A 161 20.94 23.65 3.76
N GLU A 162 21.17 24.31 2.63
CA GLU A 162 20.15 25.09 1.92
C GLU A 162 19.19 24.11 1.19
N PRO A 163 17.85 24.22 1.36
CA PRO A 163 16.87 23.26 0.83
C PRO A 163 16.93 23.03 -0.68
N ALA A 164 17.17 24.07 -1.49
CA ALA A 164 17.28 23.91 -2.94
C ALA A 164 18.57 23.21 -3.35
N SER A 165 19.68 23.40 -2.60
CA SER A 165 20.92 22.67 -2.82
C SER A 165 20.75 21.19 -2.52
N VAL A 166 20.16 20.88 -1.37
CA VAL A 166 19.85 19.49 -0.97
C VAL A 166 19.01 18.78 -2.03
N ALA A 167 17.97 19.45 -2.52
CA ALA A 167 17.11 18.88 -3.56
C ALA A 167 17.86 18.60 -4.87
N ARG A 168 18.73 19.54 -5.31
CA ARG A 168 19.58 19.35 -6.51
C ARG A 168 20.57 18.22 -6.35
N ASP A 169 21.27 18.15 -5.21
CA ASP A 169 22.27 17.11 -4.93
C ASP A 169 21.63 15.72 -4.96
N LEU A 170 20.51 15.54 -4.25
CA LEU A 170 19.82 14.26 -4.20
C LEU A 170 19.22 13.87 -5.56
N ALA A 171 18.63 14.82 -6.29
CA ALA A 171 18.15 14.58 -7.65
C ALA A 171 19.30 14.20 -8.59
N GLY A 172 20.45 14.88 -8.50
CA GLY A 172 21.68 14.60 -9.24
C GLY A 172 22.23 13.21 -8.95
N ALA A 173 22.32 12.85 -7.67
CA ALA A 173 22.76 11.51 -7.24
C ALA A 173 21.87 10.39 -7.79
N ILE A 174 20.53 10.55 -7.71
CA ILE A 174 19.59 9.59 -8.28
C ILE A 174 19.79 9.44 -9.79
N ARG A 175 19.96 10.56 -10.50
CA ARG A 175 20.19 10.55 -11.95
C ARG A 175 21.51 9.90 -12.33
N ALA A 176 22.57 10.19 -11.62
CA ALA A 176 23.91 9.63 -11.84
C ALA A 176 23.92 8.10 -11.63
N ALA A 177 23.13 7.60 -10.68
CA ALA A 177 22.92 6.17 -10.46
C ALA A 177 22.00 5.50 -11.50
N GLY A 178 21.56 6.21 -12.55
CA GLY A 178 20.61 5.68 -13.54
C GLY A 178 19.18 5.53 -13.01
N GLY A 179 18.89 6.06 -11.84
CA GLY A 179 17.59 5.94 -11.16
C GLY A 179 16.48 6.82 -11.77
N ARG A 180 15.25 6.55 -11.35
CA ARG A 180 14.09 7.40 -11.64
C ARG A 180 13.79 8.25 -10.41
N ALA A 181 13.44 9.54 -10.62
CA ALA A 181 13.05 10.42 -9.52
C ALA A 181 11.77 9.90 -8.84
N PRO A 182 11.81 9.51 -7.54
CA PRO A 182 10.62 9.08 -6.82
C PRO A 182 9.56 10.18 -6.80
N GLY A 183 8.31 9.82 -7.06
CA GLY A 183 7.21 10.78 -7.05
C GLY A 183 7.12 11.69 -8.29
N PHE A 184 7.93 11.43 -9.34
CA PHE A 184 7.89 12.19 -10.59
C PHE A 184 7.70 11.29 -11.81
N GLY A 185 7.00 11.83 -12.81
CA GLY A 185 6.57 11.09 -14.00
C GLY A 185 5.24 10.37 -13.80
N HIS A 186 4.44 10.35 -14.86
CA HIS A 186 3.15 9.65 -14.89
C HIS A 186 2.87 9.14 -16.31
N PRO A 187 2.32 7.92 -16.46
CA PRO A 187 2.01 7.38 -17.80
C PRO A 187 0.89 8.12 -18.50
N VAL A 188 -0.08 8.65 -17.75
CA VAL A 188 -1.30 9.30 -18.28
C VAL A 188 -1.29 10.81 -18.07
N HIS A 189 -1.10 11.28 -16.83
CA HIS A 189 -1.25 12.68 -16.48
C HIS A 189 -0.09 13.55 -16.99
N ARG A 190 -0.41 14.56 -17.81
CA ARG A 190 0.51 15.57 -18.34
C ARG A 190 -0.26 16.86 -18.61
N PRO A 191 0.30 18.06 -18.37
CA PRO A 191 1.63 18.30 -17.80
C PRO A 191 1.72 18.08 -16.28
N LEU A 192 0.59 18.02 -15.58
CA LEU A 192 0.47 17.88 -14.12
C LEU A 192 -0.45 16.73 -13.75
N ASP A 193 -0.25 16.14 -12.57
CA ASP A 193 -1.20 15.21 -11.97
C ASP A 193 -2.21 16.01 -11.13
N PRO A 194 -3.49 16.09 -11.52
CA PRO A 194 -4.48 16.91 -10.83
C PRO A 194 -4.68 16.51 -9.36
N ARG A 195 -4.43 15.26 -9.01
CA ARG A 195 -4.53 14.78 -7.63
C ARG A 195 -3.39 15.33 -6.78
N ALA A 196 -2.17 15.35 -7.33
CA ALA A 196 -1.00 15.90 -6.65
C ALA A 196 -1.17 17.40 -6.37
N GLU A 197 -1.60 18.16 -7.37
CA GLU A 197 -1.84 19.60 -7.20
C GLU A 197 -2.95 19.85 -6.17
N ARG A 198 -4.05 19.08 -6.23
CA ARG A 198 -5.16 19.24 -5.29
C ARG A 198 -4.80 18.95 -3.85
N ILE A 199 -3.96 17.95 -3.59
CA ILE A 199 -3.46 17.64 -2.25
C ILE A 199 -2.63 18.80 -1.71
N LEU A 200 -1.72 19.36 -2.53
CA LEU A 200 -0.89 20.51 -2.13
C LEU A 200 -1.71 21.78 -1.88
N GLU A 201 -2.72 22.06 -2.70
CA GLU A 201 -3.66 23.16 -2.49
C GLU A 201 -4.41 23.03 -1.16
N LEU A 202 -4.90 21.82 -0.86
CA LEU A 202 -5.58 21.56 0.40
C LEU A 202 -4.64 21.71 1.60
N ALA A 203 -3.37 21.31 1.47
CA ALA A 203 -2.36 21.48 2.50
C ALA A 203 -2.08 22.96 2.78
N ASP A 204 -1.97 23.79 1.75
CA ASP A 204 -1.82 25.22 1.88
C ASP A 204 -3.06 25.86 2.53
N ALA A 205 -4.24 25.51 2.04
CA ALA A 205 -5.51 26.08 2.53
C ALA A 205 -5.78 25.75 4.02
N ARG A 206 -5.26 24.62 4.52
CA ARG A 206 -5.38 24.25 5.95
C ARG A 206 -4.18 24.66 6.79
N GLY A 207 -3.16 25.27 6.20
CA GLY A 207 -1.96 25.71 6.91
C GLY A 207 -1.07 24.55 7.41
N VAL A 208 -1.15 23.38 6.79
CA VAL A 208 -0.34 22.20 7.15
C VAL A 208 0.87 21.96 6.23
N SER A 209 1.09 22.84 5.25
CA SER A 209 2.27 22.82 4.40
C SER A 209 3.52 23.15 5.23
N GLY A 210 4.23 22.13 5.66
CA GLY A 210 5.46 22.23 6.45
C GLY A 210 6.73 22.03 5.59
N PRO A 211 7.85 21.68 6.25
CA PRO A 211 9.14 21.56 5.59
C PRO A 211 9.19 20.48 4.51
N HIS A 212 8.46 19.37 4.67
CA HIS A 212 8.46 18.30 3.65
C HIS A 212 7.67 18.70 2.39
N VAL A 213 6.56 19.42 2.53
CA VAL A 213 5.82 19.98 1.38
C VAL A 213 6.68 21.02 0.66
N LEU A 214 7.41 21.86 1.38
CA LEU A 214 8.34 22.81 0.76
C LEU A 214 9.48 22.08 0.03
N LEU A 215 10.06 21.05 0.62
CA LEU A 215 11.08 20.21 -0.04
C LEU A 215 10.52 19.52 -1.29
N ALA A 216 9.31 18.97 -1.25
CA ALA A 216 8.68 18.36 -2.42
C ALA A 216 8.59 19.35 -3.60
N ARG A 217 8.29 20.61 -3.33
CA ARG A 217 8.31 21.69 -4.34
C ARG A 217 9.71 21.99 -4.86
N ARG A 218 10.74 22.02 -3.98
CA ARG A 218 12.13 22.16 -4.41
C ARG A 218 12.60 20.99 -5.26
N PHE A 219 12.16 19.76 -4.93
CA PHE A 219 12.40 18.60 -5.79
C PHE A 219 11.75 18.73 -7.16
N ARG A 220 10.57 19.37 -7.31
CA ARG A 220 9.97 19.65 -8.63
C ARG A 220 10.92 20.43 -9.52
N ASP A 221 11.51 21.48 -8.99
CA ASP A 221 12.44 22.34 -9.73
C ASP A 221 13.75 21.59 -10.03
N ALA A 222 14.35 20.97 -9.01
CA ALA A 222 15.58 20.21 -9.15
C ALA A 222 15.48 19.03 -10.13
N VAL A 223 14.35 18.32 -10.15
CA VAL A 223 14.08 17.24 -11.11
C VAL A 223 13.95 17.78 -12.53
N ALA A 224 13.28 18.92 -12.74
CA ALA A 224 13.18 19.53 -14.05
C ALA A 224 14.57 19.93 -14.60
N GLU A 225 15.41 20.53 -13.77
CA GLU A 225 16.79 20.87 -14.09
C GLU A 225 17.62 19.62 -14.42
N THR A 226 17.62 18.64 -13.53
CA THR A 226 18.46 17.43 -13.62
C THR A 226 18.11 16.53 -14.81
N TRP A 227 16.80 16.42 -15.14
CA TRP A 227 16.34 15.63 -16.30
C TRP A 227 16.25 16.43 -17.61
N GLY A 228 16.53 17.74 -17.58
CA GLY A 228 16.49 18.64 -18.73
C GLY A 228 15.08 18.85 -19.28
N ARG A 229 14.05 18.52 -18.53
CA ARG A 229 12.64 18.69 -18.88
C ARG A 229 11.74 18.60 -17.64
N PRO A 230 10.60 19.29 -17.62
CA PRO A 230 9.63 19.14 -16.54
C PRO A 230 9.06 17.71 -16.54
N LEU A 231 9.01 17.09 -15.36
CA LEU A 231 8.30 15.86 -15.10
C LEU A 231 7.12 16.16 -14.17
N PRO A 232 5.92 15.67 -14.44
CA PRO A 232 4.79 15.86 -13.55
C PRO A 232 5.10 15.22 -12.18
N MET A 233 4.91 15.98 -11.10
CA MET A 233 4.86 15.41 -9.77
C MET A 233 3.61 14.54 -9.68
N ASN A 234 3.77 13.25 -9.37
CA ASN A 234 2.65 12.35 -9.21
C ASN A 234 2.16 12.32 -7.75
N VAL A 235 1.01 11.71 -7.54
CA VAL A 235 0.31 11.69 -6.25
C VAL A 235 1.13 11.13 -5.07
N SER A 236 2.16 10.32 -5.33
CA SER A 236 2.99 9.70 -4.27
C SER A 236 3.86 10.71 -3.51
N MET A 237 4.31 11.76 -4.19
CA MET A 237 5.13 12.79 -3.54
C MET A 237 4.32 13.60 -2.51
N PRO A 238 3.16 14.21 -2.84
CA PRO A 238 2.37 14.91 -1.84
C PRO A 238 1.77 13.99 -0.76
N ILE A 239 1.48 12.72 -1.06
CA ILE A 239 1.10 11.74 0.00
C ILE A 239 2.21 11.68 1.06
N ALA A 240 3.45 11.48 0.63
CA ALA A 240 4.58 11.40 1.55
C ALA A 240 4.79 12.73 2.29
N ALA A 241 4.85 13.84 1.54
CA ALA A 241 5.16 15.16 2.10
C ALA A 241 4.16 15.61 3.16
N VAL A 242 2.86 15.55 2.85
CA VAL A 242 1.82 16.01 3.78
C VAL A 242 1.75 15.12 5.02
N MET A 243 1.86 13.79 4.86
CA MET A 243 1.81 12.90 6.03
C MET A 243 3.03 13.05 6.94
N LEU A 244 4.22 13.31 6.38
CA LEU A 244 5.40 13.62 7.17
C LEU A 244 5.27 14.95 7.92
N ASP A 245 4.74 15.99 7.27
CA ASP A 245 4.46 17.27 7.93
C ASP A 245 3.42 17.17 9.05
N LEU A 246 2.50 16.21 8.93
CA LEU A 246 1.53 15.86 9.97
C LEU A 246 2.08 14.89 11.03
N GLY A 247 3.37 14.54 10.97
CA GLY A 247 4.02 13.67 11.96
C GLY A 247 3.69 12.19 11.83
N PHE A 248 3.22 11.75 10.66
CA PHE A 248 2.97 10.33 10.41
C PHE A 248 4.31 9.59 10.18
N PRO A 249 4.49 8.38 10.73
CA PRO A 249 5.75 7.66 10.59
C PRO A 249 6.08 7.34 9.12
N SER A 250 7.29 7.66 8.67
CA SER A 250 7.74 7.41 7.29
C SER A 250 7.61 5.94 6.89
N SER A 251 7.87 5.01 7.83
CA SER A 251 7.72 3.56 7.65
C SER A 251 6.28 3.11 7.40
N ALA A 252 5.29 3.89 7.81
CA ALA A 252 3.87 3.58 7.67
C ALA A 252 3.21 4.25 6.45
N VAL A 253 3.89 5.17 5.76
CA VAL A 253 3.31 5.91 4.61
C VAL A 253 2.81 4.97 3.52
N LYS A 254 3.51 3.87 3.25
CA LYS A 254 3.10 2.86 2.25
C LYS A 254 1.77 2.16 2.58
N ALA A 255 1.38 2.13 3.84
CA ALA A 255 0.10 1.53 4.24
C ALA A 255 -1.11 2.27 3.65
N ILE A 256 -1.00 3.59 3.42
CA ILE A 256 -2.07 4.42 2.84
C ILE A 256 -2.44 3.95 1.42
N PRO A 257 -1.52 3.91 0.43
CA PRO A 257 -1.85 3.43 -0.90
C PRO A 257 -2.27 1.95 -0.94
N LEU A 258 -1.76 1.11 -0.04
CA LEU A 258 -2.17 -0.30 0.02
C LEU A 258 -3.62 -0.43 0.49
N LEU A 259 -4.02 0.26 1.55
CA LEU A 259 -5.41 0.26 2.03
C LEU A 259 -6.35 0.81 0.97
N ALA A 260 -6.02 1.97 0.39
CA ALA A 260 -6.81 2.61 -0.63
C ALA A 260 -6.99 1.70 -1.86
N ARG A 261 -5.91 1.09 -2.36
CA ARG A 261 -5.97 0.19 -3.51
C ARG A 261 -6.78 -1.06 -3.21
N THR A 262 -6.75 -1.57 -1.99
CA THR A 262 -7.60 -2.70 -1.60
C THR A 262 -9.07 -2.37 -1.78
N ALA A 263 -9.51 -1.18 -1.39
CA ALA A 263 -10.90 -0.74 -1.61
C ALA A 263 -11.24 -0.64 -3.11
N GLY A 264 -10.36 -0.06 -3.93
CA GLY A 264 -10.54 0.02 -5.38
C GLY A 264 -10.59 -1.36 -6.04
N LEU A 265 -9.71 -2.29 -5.63
CA LEU A 265 -9.73 -3.67 -6.13
C LEU A 265 -11.05 -4.36 -5.82
N LEU A 266 -11.57 -4.24 -4.60
CA LEU A 266 -12.86 -4.83 -4.23
C LEU A 266 -13.99 -4.30 -5.12
N ALA A 267 -14.01 -3.00 -5.44
CA ALA A 267 -14.98 -2.43 -6.36
C ALA A 267 -14.88 -3.04 -7.77
N HIS A 268 -13.65 -3.16 -8.31
CA HIS A 268 -13.42 -3.82 -9.59
C HIS A 268 -13.85 -5.29 -9.60
N LEU A 269 -13.65 -6.01 -8.49
CA LEU A 269 -13.99 -7.43 -8.40
C LEU A 269 -15.50 -7.65 -8.26
N VAL A 270 -16.20 -6.76 -7.56
CA VAL A 270 -17.69 -6.76 -7.54
C VAL A 270 -18.25 -6.49 -8.94
N GLU A 271 -17.67 -5.56 -9.68
CA GLU A 271 -18.05 -5.29 -11.06
C GLU A 271 -17.72 -6.46 -11.98
N GLU A 272 -16.57 -7.14 -11.80
CA GLU A 272 -16.18 -8.32 -12.59
C GLU A 272 -17.19 -9.47 -12.43
N GLN A 273 -17.76 -9.65 -11.24
CA GLN A 273 -18.81 -10.64 -11.03
C GLN A 273 -20.11 -10.32 -11.78
N GLN A 274 -20.41 -9.04 -11.99
CA GLN A 274 -21.63 -8.58 -12.67
C GLN A 274 -21.42 -8.38 -14.18
N ARG A 275 -20.24 -7.94 -14.58
CA ARG A 275 -19.86 -7.59 -15.94
C ARG A 275 -18.43 -8.11 -16.23
N PRO A 276 -18.30 -9.41 -16.45
CA PRO A 276 -16.99 -10.04 -16.58
C PRO A 276 -16.27 -9.57 -17.84
N ILE A 277 -15.04 -9.11 -17.68
CA ILE A 277 -14.13 -8.69 -18.75
C ILE A 277 -12.74 -9.35 -18.67
N GLY A 278 -12.49 -10.20 -17.66
CA GLY A 278 -11.19 -10.82 -17.44
C GLY A 278 -10.69 -11.60 -18.67
N PHE A 279 -11.52 -12.44 -19.27
CA PHE A 279 -11.16 -13.16 -20.49
C PHE A 279 -11.10 -12.27 -21.73
N LEU A 280 -11.87 -11.18 -21.80
CA LEU A 280 -11.72 -10.17 -22.86
C LEU A 280 -10.33 -9.53 -22.80
N MET A 281 -9.86 -9.19 -21.61
CA MET A 281 -8.50 -8.63 -21.42
C MET A 281 -7.42 -9.64 -21.83
N ALA A 282 -7.56 -10.91 -21.47
CA ALA A 282 -6.65 -11.96 -21.88
C ALA A 282 -6.60 -12.12 -23.40
N GLY A 283 -7.76 -12.19 -24.07
CA GLY A 283 -7.84 -12.28 -25.53
C GLY A 283 -7.29 -11.03 -26.24
N THR A 284 -7.46 -9.84 -25.65
CA THR A 284 -6.87 -8.62 -26.19
C THR A 284 -5.34 -8.64 -26.10
N ALA A 285 -4.79 -9.13 -24.97
CA ALA A 285 -3.35 -9.28 -24.80
C ALA A 285 -2.78 -10.31 -25.78
N GLU A 286 -3.43 -11.47 -25.97
CA GLU A 286 -3.04 -12.49 -26.94
C GLU A 286 -2.99 -11.94 -28.37
N GLY A 287 -4.00 -11.15 -28.76
CA GLY A 287 -4.04 -10.53 -30.09
C GLY A 287 -3.02 -9.41 -30.31
N ALA A 288 -2.46 -8.85 -29.25
CA ALA A 288 -1.47 -7.77 -29.30
C ALA A 288 -0.02 -8.26 -29.29
N VAL A 289 0.23 -9.53 -28.94
CA VAL A 289 1.56 -10.13 -28.82
C VAL A 289 1.85 -11.00 -30.05
N THR A 290 2.96 -10.73 -30.74
CA THR A 290 3.42 -11.57 -31.87
C THR A 290 4.30 -12.70 -31.33
N TYR A 291 3.97 -13.93 -31.68
CA TYR A 291 4.84 -15.09 -31.44
C TYR A 291 5.94 -15.17 -32.49
N GLU A 292 7.19 -15.07 -32.06
CA GLU A 292 8.36 -15.32 -32.89
C GLU A 292 8.93 -16.70 -32.57
N ARG A 293 9.04 -17.55 -33.59
CA ARG A 293 9.79 -18.81 -33.46
C ARG A 293 11.27 -18.46 -33.28
N GLY A 294 11.90 -19.03 -32.26
CA GLY A 294 13.36 -19.02 -32.16
C GLY A 294 13.96 -19.52 -33.46
N ALA A 295 15.10 -18.95 -33.90
CA ALA A 295 15.84 -19.52 -35.04
C ALA A 295 16.13 -20.99 -34.72
N GLU A 296 15.54 -21.90 -35.50
CA GLU A 296 16.01 -23.29 -35.55
C GLU A 296 17.46 -23.19 -36.01
N ASP A 297 18.39 -23.74 -35.25
CA ASP A 297 19.75 -23.95 -35.71
C ASP A 297 19.64 -24.70 -37.04
N GLU A 298 19.90 -24.02 -38.17
CA GLU A 298 20.13 -24.66 -39.44
C GLU A 298 21.39 -25.52 -39.29
N ALA A 299 21.19 -26.79 -38.98
CA ALA A 299 22.21 -27.83 -38.96
C ALA A 299 22.55 -28.33 -40.34
#